data_5db0991419e8c8368148480e61d4c44b
#
_entry.id   5db0991419e8c8368148480e61d4c44b
#
_cell.length_a   1.000
_cell.length_b   1.000
_cell.length_c   1.000
_cell.angle_alpha   90.00
_cell.angle_beta   90.00
_cell.angle_gamma   90.00
#
_symmetry.space_group_name_H-M   'P 1'
#
loop_
_entity.id
_entity.type
_entity.pdbx_description
1 polymer ?
#
loop_
_entity_poly.entity_id
_entity_poly.type
_entity_poly.pdbx_seq_one_letter_code
_entity_poly.pdbx_strand_id
1 'polypeptide(L)'
;MLARYADNPYPRMRYDEAVETLQGMGIEIEWGQDLDYSKEKVLTQDFEVPHFLTHYPKVAKPFYHRVDPDDGNYVLCHDLLAPEGYGEIIGGGERTWSEEEILARIDEEGVPREPYQFYIDTRTYGGVPHGGFGLGVDRVCSWLSGADHIREVIPFPRDSRRVTP
;
A
#
# COMPACT_ATOMS: atom_id res chain seq x y z
N MET A 1 -19.73 -2.31 16.19
CA MET A 1 -18.77 -2.41 15.07
C MET A 1 -17.36 -1.96 15.50
N LEU A 2 -17.14 -0.70 15.89
CA LEU A 2 -15.79 -0.17 16.20
C LEU A 2 -15.00 -0.92 17.27
N ALA A 3 -15.64 -1.37 18.35
CA ALA A 3 -14.98 -2.12 19.42
C ALA A 3 -14.31 -3.42 18.91
N ARG A 4 -14.94 -4.10 17.96
CA ARG A 4 -14.36 -5.32 17.33
C ARG A 4 -13.01 -5.05 16.67
N TYR A 5 -12.84 -3.87 16.07
CA TYR A 5 -11.60 -3.49 15.39
C TYR A 5 -10.56 -2.93 16.36
N ALA A 6 -10.98 -2.23 17.43
CA ALA A 6 -10.07 -1.59 18.37
C ALA A 6 -9.34 -2.57 19.31
N ASP A 7 -10.00 -3.66 19.67
CA ASP A 7 -9.55 -4.57 20.74
C ASP A 7 -8.72 -5.77 20.23
N ASN A 8 -8.62 -5.95 18.91
CA ASN A 8 -7.91 -7.10 18.33
C ASN A 8 -6.66 -6.65 17.58
N PRO A 9 -5.53 -7.36 17.72
CA PRO A 9 -4.37 -7.15 16.86
C PRO A 9 -4.73 -7.52 15.42
N TYR A 10 -4.28 -6.70 14.46
CA TYR A 10 -4.51 -6.98 13.05
C TYR A 10 -3.53 -8.05 12.55
N PRO A 11 -4.03 -9.13 11.92
CA PRO A 11 -3.19 -10.14 11.30
C PRO A 11 -2.25 -9.54 10.25
N ARG A 12 -1.16 -10.24 10.00
CA ARG A 12 -0.22 -9.93 8.92
C ARG A 12 -0.22 -11.07 7.92
N MET A 13 -0.41 -10.72 6.66
CA MET A 13 -0.35 -11.61 5.51
C MET A 13 0.84 -11.16 4.64
N ARG A 14 1.61 -12.07 4.12
CA ARG A 14 2.62 -11.73 3.12
C ARG A 14 1.98 -11.61 1.74
N TYR A 15 2.60 -10.85 0.86
CA TYR A 15 2.14 -10.71 -0.52
C TYR A 15 2.00 -12.07 -1.24
N ASP A 16 2.94 -12.99 -1.02
CA ASP A 16 2.90 -14.33 -1.63
C ASP A 16 1.63 -15.10 -1.22
N GLU A 17 1.29 -15.06 0.06
CA GLU A 17 0.08 -15.69 0.60
C GLU A 17 -1.20 -15.08 -0.01
N ALA A 18 -1.19 -13.77 -0.24
CA ALA A 18 -2.30 -13.08 -0.89
C ALA A 18 -2.46 -13.51 -2.35
N VAL A 19 -1.36 -13.64 -3.09
CA VAL A 19 -1.36 -14.12 -4.48
C VAL A 19 -1.89 -15.55 -4.54
N GLU A 20 -1.38 -16.45 -3.69
CA GLU A 20 -1.85 -17.85 -3.61
C GLU A 20 -3.35 -17.91 -3.28
N THR A 21 -3.81 -17.09 -2.35
CA THR A 21 -5.23 -17.00 -1.97
C THR A 21 -6.09 -16.56 -3.15
N LEU A 22 -5.71 -15.49 -3.85
CA LEU A 22 -6.43 -14.99 -5.03
C LEU A 22 -6.46 -16.02 -6.16
N GLN A 23 -5.33 -16.67 -6.44
CA GLN A 23 -5.26 -17.76 -7.44
C GLN A 23 -6.17 -18.93 -7.07
N GLY A 24 -6.21 -19.30 -5.78
CA GLY A 24 -7.12 -20.31 -5.25
C GLY A 24 -8.60 -19.95 -5.41
N MET A 25 -8.93 -18.66 -5.44
CA MET A 25 -10.27 -18.15 -5.75
C MET A 25 -10.56 -18.03 -7.27
N GLY A 26 -9.59 -18.39 -8.11
CA GLY A 26 -9.72 -18.31 -9.58
C GLY A 26 -9.46 -16.93 -10.16
N ILE A 27 -8.84 -16.02 -9.39
CA ILE A 27 -8.42 -14.70 -9.86
C ILE A 27 -7.06 -14.81 -10.55
N GLU A 28 -6.99 -14.29 -11.77
CA GLU A 28 -5.74 -14.25 -12.54
C GLU A 28 -4.83 -13.14 -11.99
N ILE A 29 -3.71 -13.55 -11.44
CA ILE A 29 -2.64 -12.68 -10.95
C ILE A 29 -1.30 -13.40 -11.07
N GLU A 30 -0.29 -12.69 -11.57
CA GLU A 30 1.09 -13.16 -11.61
C GLU A 30 1.89 -12.55 -10.45
N TRP A 31 2.87 -13.30 -9.95
CA TRP A 31 3.79 -12.79 -8.94
C TRP A 31 4.53 -11.56 -9.48
N GLY A 32 4.65 -10.52 -8.67
CA GLY A 32 5.27 -9.25 -9.06
C GLY A 32 4.30 -8.19 -9.58
N GLN A 33 3.02 -8.53 -9.76
CA GLN A 33 1.99 -7.54 -10.07
C GLN A 33 1.50 -6.85 -8.80
N ASP A 34 1.24 -5.54 -8.86
CA ASP A 34 0.57 -4.85 -7.75
C ASP A 34 -0.89 -5.29 -7.65
N LEU A 35 -1.43 -5.30 -6.43
CA LEU A 35 -2.84 -5.58 -6.22
C LEU A 35 -3.66 -4.33 -6.54
N ASP A 36 -4.45 -4.39 -7.60
CA ASP A 36 -5.43 -3.37 -7.89
C ASP A 36 -6.65 -3.49 -6.95
N TYR A 37 -7.46 -2.42 -6.90
CA TYR A 37 -8.65 -2.37 -6.05
C TYR A 37 -9.61 -3.57 -6.23
N SER A 38 -9.71 -4.12 -7.44
CA SER A 38 -10.61 -5.25 -7.70
C SER A 38 -10.13 -6.53 -7.00
N LYS A 39 -8.82 -6.76 -6.99
CA LYS A 39 -8.18 -7.89 -6.32
C LYS A 39 -8.21 -7.72 -4.80
N GLU A 40 -7.91 -6.51 -4.30
CA GLU A 40 -8.04 -6.20 -2.88
C GLU A 40 -9.46 -6.42 -2.38
N LYS A 41 -10.47 -5.99 -3.15
CA LYS A 41 -11.88 -6.18 -2.80
C LYS A 41 -12.22 -7.66 -2.66
N VAL A 42 -11.78 -8.51 -3.58
CA VAL A 42 -12.03 -9.96 -3.50
C VAL A 42 -11.28 -10.56 -2.31
N LEU A 43 -9.99 -10.22 -2.14
CA LEU A 43 -9.17 -10.74 -1.05
C LEU A 43 -9.76 -10.42 0.34
N THR A 44 -10.30 -9.22 0.50
CA THR A 44 -10.79 -8.73 1.79
C THR A 44 -12.26 -9.01 2.08
N GLN A 45 -12.98 -9.63 1.13
CA GLN A 45 -14.43 -9.86 1.24
C GLN A 45 -14.80 -10.63 2.51
N ASP A 46 -14.03 -11.66 2.84
CA ASP A 46 -14.27 -12.55 3.98
C ASP A 46 -13.42 -12.21 5.21
N PHE A 47 -12.68 -11.10 5.19
CA PHE A 47 -11.94 -10.67 6.37
C PHE A 47 -12.90 -10.17 7.47
N GLU A 48 -12.66 -10.59 8.70
CA GLU A 48 -13.43 -10.13 9.87
C GLU A 48 -12.84 -8.86 10.50
N VAL A 49 -11.55 -8.63 10.35
CA VAL A 49 -10.79 -7.48 10.87
C VAL A 49 -9.80 -6.99 9.81
N PRO A 50 -9.29 -5.76 9.91
CA PRO A 50 -8.24 -5.31 9.00
C PRO A 50 -7.00 -6.19 9.03
N HIS A 51 -6.35 -6.36 7.88
CA HIS A 51 -5.12 -7.14 7.72
C HIS A 51 -4.00 -6.27 7.17
N PHE A 52 -2.81 -6.41 7.73
CA PHE A 52 -1.62 -5.88 7.08
C PHE A 52 -1.16 -6.82 5.98
N LEU A 53 -1.04 -6.30 4.76
CA LEU A 53 -0.37 -6.99 3.66
C LEU A 53 1.06 -6.46 3.58
N THR A 54 2.04 -7.37 3.60
CA THR A 54 3.45 -7.01 3.79
C THR A 54 4.36 -7.69 2.77
N HIS A 55 5.61 -7.22 2.66
CA HIS A 55 6.66 -7.83 1.82
C HIS A 55 6.23 -7.96 0.37
N TYR A 56 5.87 -6.83 -0.23
CA TYR A 56 5.63 -6.80 -1.68
C TYR A 56 6.91 -7.02 -2.46
N PRO A 57 6.82 -7.64 -3.65
CA PRO A 57 7.95 -7.73 -4.55
C PRO A 57 8.54 -6.35 -4.86
N LYS A 58 9.85 -6.29 -4.92
CA LYS A 58 10.59 -5.07 -5.25
C LYS A 58 10.14 -4.45 -6.57
N VAL A 59 9.78 -5.28 -7.56
CA VAL A 59 9.31 -4.84 -8.87
C VAL A 59 7.92 -4.22 -8.86
N ALA A 60 7.11 -4.48 -7.83
CA ALA A 60 5.75 -3.96 -7.70
C ALA A 60 5.67 -2.62 -6.95
N LYS A 61 6.74 -2.19 -6.29
CA LYS A 61 6.74 -0.99 -5.45
C LYS A 61 7.88 -0.03 -5.82
N PRO A 62 7.64 1.29 -5.72
CA PRO A 62 8.59 2.30 -6.21
C PRO A 62 9.88 2.37 -5.39
N PHE A 63 10.90 2.94 -6.00
CA PHE A 63 12.30 3.03 -5.57
C PHE A 63 12.53 3.53 -4.14
N TYR A 64 11.60 4.27 -3.56
CA TYR A 64 11.75 4.84 -2.23
C TYR A 64 11.47 3.87 -1.08
N HIS A 65 10.91 2.68 -1.35
CA HIS A 65 10.78 1.63 -0.35
C HIS A 65 12.10 0.90 -0.17
N ARG A 66 12.47 0.69 1.09
CA ARG A 66 13.68 -0.04 1.44
C ARG A 66 13.57 -1.50 1.02
N VAL A 67 14.62 -1.99 0.37
CA VAL A 67 14.75 -3.41 0.05
C VAL A 67 14.92 -4.19 1.35
N ASP A 68 14.29 -5.35 1.45
CA ASP A 68 14.43 -6.24 2.58
C ASP A 68 15.89 -6.76 2.65
N PRO A 69 16.62 -6.51 3.75
CA PRO A 69 18.00 -6.96 3.89
C PRO A 69 18.15 -8.49 3.94
N ASP A 70 17.08 -9.20 4.28
CA ASP A 70 17.08 -10.66 4.38
C ASP A 70 16.70 -11.34 3.05
N ASP A 71 15.92 -10.64 2.20
CA ASP A 71 15.55 -11.11 0.85
C ASP A 71 15.39 -9.93 -0.13
N GLY A 72 16.40 -9.73 -0.96
CA GLY A 72 16.46 -8.64 -1.93
C GLY A 72 15.38 -8.64 -3.02
N ASN A 73 14.50 -9.64 -3.07
CA ASN A 73 13.34 -9.66 -3.98
C ASN A 73 12.15 -8.86 -3.45
N TYR A 74 12.14 -8.52 -2.17
CA TYR A 74 11.05 -7.83 -1.49
C TYR A 74 11.46 -6.44 -0.99
N VAL A 75 10.45 -5.65 -0.65
CA VAL A 75 10.61 -4.37 0.03
C VAL A 75 9.84 -4.36 1.35
N LEU A 76 10.35 -3.59 2.31
CA LEU A 76 9.76 -3.44 3.65
C LEU A 76 8.59 -2.44 3.61
N CYS A 77 7.58 -2.76 2.84
CA CYS A 77 6.35 -1.99 2.77
C CYS A 77 5.17 -2.77 3.31
N HIS A 78 4.09 -2.07 3.56
CA HIS A 78 2.85 -2.64 4.02
C HIS A 78 1.67 -1.80 3.57
N ASP A 79 0.56 -2.48 3.31
CA ASP A 79 -0.75 -1.87 3.15
C ASP A 79 -1.66 -2.40 4.26
N LEU A 80 -2.54 -1.57 4.82
CA LEU A 80 -3.60 -2.01 5.72
C LEU A 80 -4.88 -2.10 4.92
N LEU A 81 -5.39 -3.31 4.79
CA LEU A 81 -6.60 -3.62 4.06
C LEU A 81 -7.78 -3.71 5.02
N ALA A 82 -8.81 -2.93 4.78
CA ALA A 82 -10.06 -3.00 5.52
C ALA A 82 -10.89 -4.22 5.07
N PRO A 83 -11.65 -4.85 5.99
CA PRO A 83 -12.46 -6.03 5.70
C PRO A 83 -13.71 -5.70 4.86
N GLU A 84 -14.49 -6.73 4.55
CA GLU A 84 -15.78 -6.62 3.87
C GLU A 84 -15.69 -6.01 2.46
N GLY A 85 -14.55 -6.18 1.79
CA GLY A 85 -14.33 -5.70 0.42
C GLY A 85 -13.99 -4.22 0.27
N TYR A 86 -13.62 -3.52 1.35
CA TYR A 86 -13.22 -2.11 1.28
C TYR A 86 -11.79 -1.89 0.77
N GLY A 87 -10.91 -2.91 0.87
CA GLY A 87 -9.55 -2.83 0.34
C GLY A 87 -8.63 -1.90 1.13
N GLU A 88 -7.60 -1.36 0.47
CA GLU A 88 -6.57 -0.55 1.09
C GLU A 88 -7.10 0.75 1.69
N ILE A 89 -6.79 0.98 2.97
CA ILE A 89 -7.06 2.23 3.72
C ILE A 89 -5.78 2.94 4.16
N ILE A 90 -4.67 2.23 4.28
CA ILE A 90 -3.34 2.77 4.59
C ILE A 90 -2.33 2.07 3.69
N GLY A 91 -1.45 2.84 3.06
CA GLY A 91 -0.25 2.36 2.41
C GLY A 91 0.99 2.99 3.01
N GLY A 92 2.04 2.21 3.24
CA GLY A 92 3.26 2.69 3.87
C GLY A 92 4.44 1.76 3.78
N GLY A 93 5.50 2.09 4.49
CA GLY A 93 6.68 1.24 4.57
C GLY A 93 7.92 1.95 5.11
N GLU A 94 8.95 1.18 5.31
CA GLU A 94 10.28 1.70 5.60
C GLU A 94 10.84 2.37 4.35
N ARG A 95 11.47 3.52 4.53
CA ARG A 95 12.06 4.29 3.43
C ARG A 95 13.53 3.95 3.28
N THR A 96 13.99 3.91 2.03
CA THR A 96 15.42 3.86 1.71
C THR A 96 16.08 5.12 2.28
N TRP A 97 16.92 4.97 3.27
CA TRP A 97 17.60 6.06 3.99
C TRP A 97 19.08 6.21 3.61
N SER A 98 19.65 5.24 2.91
CA SER A 98 21.00 5.30 2.35
C SER A 98 20.97 5.99 0.98
N GLU A 99 21.90 6.92 0.74
CA GLU A 99 22.09 7.57 -0.56
C GLU A 99 22.49 6.55 -1.63
N GLU A 100 23.39 5.62 -1.30
CA GLU A 100 23.83 4.58 -2.23
C GLU A 100 22.67 3.69 -2.67
N GLU A 101 21.86 3.21 -1.71
CA GLU A 101 20.73 2.35 -2.00
C GLU A 101 19.65 3.05 -2.85
N ILE A 102 19.33 4.33 -2.56
CA ILE A 102 18.31 5.05 -3.33
C ILE A 102 18.77 5.34 -4.76
N LEU A 103 20.05 5.68 -4.96
CA LEU A 103 20.60 5.89 -6.29
C LEU A 103 20.59 4.58 -7.10
N ALA A 104 20.97 3.47 -6.48
CA ALA A 104 20.92 2.16 -7.13
C ALA A 104 19.49 1.79 -7.56
N ARG A 105 18.49 2.05 -6.71
CA ARG A 105 17.09 1.79 -7.01
C ARG A 105 16.55 2.68 -8.15
N ILE A 106 16.89 3.97 -8.15
CA ILE A 106 16.50 4.92 -9.20
C ILE A 106 17.08 4.46 -10.54
N ASP A 107 18.35 4.03 -10.56
CA ASP A 107 19.01 3.55 -11.78
C ASP A 107 18.43 2.22 -12.27
N GLU A 108 18.12 1.30 -11.36
CA GLU A 108 17.49 0.01 -11.67
C GLU A 108 16.10 0.20 -12.31
N GLU A 109 15.32 1.15 -11.83
CA GLU A 109 13.98 1.47 -12.37
C GLU A 109 14.04 2.36 -13.62
N GLY A 110 15.23 2.86 -14.02
CA GLY A 110 15.39 3.75 -15.14
C GLY A 110 14.73 5.12 -14.97
N VAL A 111 14.53 5.54 -13.73
CA VAL A 111 13.87 6.81 -13.38
C VAL A 111 14.89 7.95 -13.51
N PRO A 112 14.56 9.09 -14.16
CA PRO A 112 15.46 10.24 -14.24
C PRO A 112 15.72 10.83 -12.85
N ARG A 113 16.98 11.09 -12.51
CA ARG A 113 17.38 11.58 -11.18
C ARG A 113 16.99 13.03 -10.93
N GLU A 114 17.01 13.87 -11.94
CA GLU A 114 16.81 15.32 -11.82
C GLU A 114 15.52 15.71 -11.05
N PRO A 115 14.33 15.16 -11.35
CA PRO A 115 13.11 15.48 -10.62
C PRO A 115 13.13 15.06 -9.15
N TYR A 116 14.01 14.12 -8.79
CA TYR A 116 14.12 13.56 -7.44
C TYR A 116 15.34 14.05 -6.67
N GLN A 117 16.09 15.02 -7.21
CA GLN A 117 17.31 15.50 -6.55
C GLN A 117 17.04 15.97 -5.12
N PHE A 118 15.95 16.73 -4.89
CA PHE A 118 15.57 17.17 -3.56
C PHE A 118 15.36 15.99 -2.56
N TYR A 119 14.88 14.87 -3.07
CA TYR A 119 14.66 13.66 -2.26
C TYR A 119 15.98 12.92 -2.00
N ILE A 120 16.88 12.87 -2.98
CA ILE A 120 18.23 12.32 -2.84
C ILE A 120 19.03 13.14 -1.81
N ASP A 121 18.97 14.48 -1.90
CA ASP A 121 19.68 15.40 -1.01
C ASP A 121 19.36 15.16 0.48
N THR A 122 18.13 14.74 0.80
CA THR A 122 17.77 14.37 2.18
C THR A 122 18.55 13.17 2.71
N ARG A 123 19.16 12.36 1.86
CA ARG A 123 20.06 11.25 2.21
C ARG A 123 21.50 11.68 2.23
N THR A 124 21.92 12.49 1.27
CA THR A 124 23.26 13.08 1.18
C THR A 124 23.62 13.88 2.46
N TYR A 125 22.66 14.64 2.97
CA TYR A 125 22.86 15.48 4.17
C TYR A 125 22.64 14.75 5.51
N GLY A 126 22.37 13.46 5.49
CA GLY A 126 22.30 12.62 6.68
C GLY A 126 20.96 11.89 6.84
N GLY A 127 20.81 10.80 6.10
CA GLY A 127 19.67 9.90 6.23
C GLY A 127 19.72 9.09 7.52
N VAL A 128 18.56 8.82 8.09
CA VAL A 128 18.37 7.89 9.23
C VAL A 128 17.28 6.88 8.91
N PRO A 129 17.30 5.69 9.51
CA PRO A 129 16.18 4.76 9.38
C PRO A 129 14.86 5.43 9.74
N HIS A 130 13.90 5.42 8.82
CA HIS A 130 12.58 6.00 9.02
C HIS A 130 11.55 5.28 8.15
N GLY A 131 10.29 5.42 8.53
CA GLY A 131 9.16 4.96 7.76
C GLY A 131 8.15 6.07 7.56
N GLY A 132 7.16 5.79 6.74
CA GLY A 132 6.04 6.69 6.51
C GLY A 132 4.84 5.93 5.97
N PHE A 133 3.66 6.48 6.20
CA PHE A 133 2.42 5.95 5.68
C PHE A 133 1.47 7.07 5.26
N GLY A 134 0.59 6.76 4.33
CA GLY A 134 -0.55 7.58 3.98
C GLY A 134 -1.84 6.90 4.41
N LEU A 135 -2.73 7.64 5.05
CA LEU A 135 -4.06 7.15 5.43
C LEU A 135 -5.11 7.83 4.57
N GLY A 136 -5.91 7.03 3.84
CA GLY A 136 -7.03 7.51 3.06
C GLY A 136 -8.24 7.83 3.95
N VAL A 137 -8.38 9.09 4.39
CA VAL A 137 -9.48 9.50 5.29
C VAL A 137 -10.84 9.12 4.72
N ASP A 138 -11.07 9.39 3.44
CA ASP A 138 -12.34 9.07 2.78
C ASP A 138 -12.58 7.56 2.69
N ARG A 139 -11.52 6.76 2.49
CA ARG A 139 -11.61 5.29 2.49
C ARG A 139 -11.97 4.76 3.88
N VAL A 140 -11.35 5.29 4.93
CA VAL A 140 -11.69 4.95 6.32
C VAL A 140 -13.13 5.35 6.64
N CYS A 141 -13.57 6.54 6.23
CA CYS A 141 -14.95 6.99 6.41
C CYS A 141 -15.94 6.07 5.67
N SER A 142 -15.64 5.67 4.43
CA SER A 142 -16.47 4.75 3.66
C SER A 142 -16.63 3.40 4.39
N TRP A 143 -15.51 2.81 4.80
CA TRP A 143 -15.52 1.56 5.56
C TRP A 143 -16.30 1.66 6.88
N LEU A 144 -16.02 2.65 7.73
CA LEU A 144 -16.63 2.76 9.04
C LEU A 144 -18.12 3.15 9.00
N SER A 145 -18.56 3.84 7.97
CA SER A 145 -19.97 4.19 7.76
C SER A 145 -20.76 3.11 7.02
N GLY A 146 -20.09 2.13 6.40
CA GLY A 146 -20.75 1.12 5.57
C GLY A 146 -21.24 1.69 4.23
N ALA A 147 -20.64 2.77 3.72
CA ALA A 147 -21.03 3.37 2.47
C ALA A 147 -20.58 2.51 1.28
N ASP A 148 -21.45 2.31 0.32
CA ASP A 148 -21.18 1.51 -0.87
C ASP A 148 -20.18 2.19 -1.83
N HIS A 149 -20.13 3.53 -1.78
CA HIS A 149 -19.27 4.29 -2.66
C HIS A 149 -18.62 5.48 -1.96
N ILE A 150 -17.33 5.69 -2.16
CA ILE A 150 -16.53 6.76 -1.54
C ILE A 150 -17.12 8.18 -1.74
N ARG A 151 -17.88 8.42 -2.82
CA ARG A 151 -18.56 9.70 -3.05
C ARG A 151 -19.62 10.04 -1.99
N GLU A 152 -20.13 9.04 -1.27
CA GLU A 152 -21.16 9.24 -0.25
C GLU A 152 -20.60 9.84 1.04
N VAL A 153 -19.29 9.71 1.24
CA VAL A 153 -18.59 10.21 2.44
C VAL A 153 -17.78 11.47 2.18
N ILE A 154 -17.72 11.93 0.93
CA ILE A 154 -17.02 13.16 0.55
C ILE A 154 -18.05 14.30 0.46
N PRO A 155 -17.90 15.41 1.21
CA PRO A 155 -18.88 16.54 1.20
C PRO A 155 -19.09 17.15 -0.17
N PHE A 156 -18.05 17.20 -1.01
CA PHE A 156 -18.07 17.79 -2.36
C PHE A 156 -17.43 16.86 -3.38
N PRO A 157 -18.06 15.70 -3.67
CA PRO A 157 -17.50 14.74 -4.59
C PRO A 157 -17.39 15.31 -6.00
N ARG A 158 -16.28 15.02 -6.66
CA ARG A 158 -16.01 15.40 -8.04
C ARG A 158 -15.81 14.15 -8.89
N ASP A 159 -16.31 14.19 -10.09
CA ASP A 159 -16.13 13.14 -11.09
C ASP A 159 -16.10 13.72 -12.50
N SER A 160 -16.05 12.87 -13.52
CA SER A 160 -16.02 13.29 -14.92
C SER A 160 -17.25 14.10 -15.37
N ARG A 161 -18.35 14.06 -14.62
CA ARG A 161 -19.61 14.75 -14.91
C ARG A 161 -19.83 15.97 -14.02
N ARG A 162 -19.20 15.97 -12.84
CA ARG A 162 -19.35 17.04 -11.83
C ARG A 162 -17.99 17.48 -11.31
N VAL A 163 -17.52 18.63 -11.78
CA VAL A 163 -16.22 19.24 -11.39
C VAL A 163 -16.34 20.41 -10.42
N THR A 164 -17.55 20.88 -10.18
CA THR A 164 -17.87 21.96 -9.22
C THR A 164 -18.71 21.43 -8.07
N PRO A 165 -18.64 22.04 -6.87
CA PRO A 165 -19.49 21.69 -5.73
C PRO A 165 -20.97 21.73 -6.00
#